data_078a2c05252789d72c9a593dd6da1fc7
#
_entry.id   078a2c05252789d72c9a593dd6da1fc7
#
_cell.length_a   1.000
_cell.length_b   1.000
_cell.length_c   1.000
_cell.angle_alpha   90.00
_cell.angle_beta   90.00
_cell.angle_gamma   90.00
#
_symmetry.space_group_name_H-M   'P 1'
#
loop_
_entity.id
_entity.type
_entity.pdbx_description
1 polymer ?
#
loop_
_entity_poly.entity_id
_entity_poly.type
_entity_poly.pdbx_seq_one_letter_code
_entity_poly.pdbx_strand_id
1 'polypeptide(L)'
;SESAVNDRRTQLDGRVRTLTSALTTGEQETPLQAALVVMRACEQRLSTVSTAYDALVNGSADSYGLAMAYKAVCDALNIPCQVVSGRFQGTDRCWNIVQVGGNYYHLDLSMQSETLWLRSDESMRSTYQWDAEGCPACTAQSFIWREGQKL
;
A
#
# COMPACT_ATOMS: atom_id res chain seq x y z
N SER A 1 21.97 8.11 -15.23
CA SER A 1 22.57 7.11 -16.13
C SER A 1 21.83 5.79 -16.03
N GLU A 2 21.97 4.97 -17.04
CA GLU A 2 21.41 3.62 -17.06
C GLU A 2 21.95 2.77 -15.90
N SER A 3 23.23 2.87 -15.58
CA SER A 3 23.86 2.20 -14.46
C SER A 3 23.24 2.62 -13.11
N ALA A 4 23.00 3.92 -12.91
CA ALA A 4 22.37 4.40 -11.67
C ALA A 4 20.94 3.91 -11.52
N VAL A 5 20.16 3.84 -12.61
CA VAL A 5 18.80 3.30 -12.61
C VAL A 5 18.80 1.82 -12.23
N ASN A 6 19.74 1.04 -12.80
CA ASN A 6 19.88 -0.38 -12.48
C ASN A 6 20.29 -0.60 -11.03
N ASP A 7 21.20 0.25 -10.48
CA ASP A 7 21.61 0.17 -9.08
C ASP A 7 20.44 0.43 -8.14
N ARG A 8 19.62 1.43 -8.44
CA ARG A 8 18.41 1.75 -7.65
C ARG A 8 17.41 0.60 -7.68
N ARG A 9 17.19 0.02 -8.85
CA ARG A 9 16.30 -1.14 -8.99
C ARG A 9 16.81 -2.33 -8.17
N THR A 10 18.10 -2.62 -8.24
CA THR A 10 18.72 -3.70 -7.48
C THR A 10 18.57 -3.48 -5.98
N GLN A 11 18.78 -2.25 -5.51
CA GLN A 11 18.62 -1.90 -4.10
C GLN A 11 17.16 -2.03 -3.65
N LEU A 12 16.23 -1.57 -4.46
CA LEU A 12 14.80 -1.68 -4.15
C LEU A 12 14.38 -3.15 -4.09
N ASP A 13 14.75 -3.94 -5.09
CA ASP A 13 14.42 -5.37 -5.13
C ASP A 13 15.01 -6.11 -3.93
N GLY A 14 16.23 -5.78 -3.55
CA GLY A 14 16.88 -6.35 -2.37
C GLY A 14 16.17 -5.97 -1.08
N ARG A 15 15.72 -4.73 -0.96
CA ARG A 15 14.96 -4.27 0.21
C ARG A 15 13.60 -4.95 0.30
N VAL A 16 12.89 -5.08 -0.82
CA VAL A 16 11.61 -5.79 -0.88
C VAL A 16 11.81 -7.26 -0.45
N ARG A 17 12.85 -7.93 -0.96
CA ARG A 17 13.15 -9.32 -0.53
C ARG A 17 13.40 -9.41 0.97
N THR A 18 14.16 -8.50 1.53
CA THR A 18 14.44 -8.48 2.97
C THR A 18 13.16 -8.32 3.78
N LEU A 19 12.29 -7.37 3.37
CA LEU A 19 11.04 -7.11 4.07
C LEU A 19 10.06 -8.27 3.96
N THR A 20 9.98 -8.90 2.79
CA THR A 20 9.03 -9.99 2.55
C THR A 20 9.49 -11.31 3.15
N SER A 21 10.80 -11.53 3.29
CA SER A 21 11.34 -12.79 3.86
C SER A 21 10.93 -13.01 5.32
N ALA A 22 10.58 -11.94 6.03
CA ALA A 22 10.13 -12.02 7.42
C ALA A 22 8.62 -12.29 7.54
N LEU A 23 7.88 -12.31 6.44
CA LEU A 23 6.44 -12.47 6.43
C LEU A 23 6.05 -13.94 6.20
N THR A 24 4.99 -14.37 6.88
CA THR A 24 4.34 -15.64 6.57
C THR A 24 3.50 -15.44 5.31
N THR A 25 3.71 -16.29 4.29
CA THR A 25 2.99 -16.19 3.02
C THR A 25 1.78 -17.13 3.00
N GLY A 26 0.79 -16.80 2.14
CA GLY A 26 -0.35 -17.65 1.88
C GLY A 26 -1.46 -17.57 2.92
N GLU A 27 -1.36 -16.71 3.91
CA GLU A 27 -2.42 -16.46 4.89
C GLU A 27 -3.30 -15.28 4.48
N GLN A 28 -4.53 -15.22 4.99
CA GLN A 28 -5.43 -14.10 4.72
C GLN A 28 -4.89 -12.79 5.27
N GLU A 29 -4.13 -12.84 6.35
CA GLU A 29 -3.54 -11.69 7.01
C GLU A 29 -2.25 -11.18 6.33
N THR A 30 -1.67 -11.93 5.42
CA THR A 30 -0.41 -11.55 4.77
C THR A 30 -0.45 -10.15 4.12
N PRO A 31 -1.51 -9.77 3.38
CA PRO A 31 -1.59 -8.41 2.83
C PRO A 31 -1.57 -7.33 3.91
N LEU A 32 -2.12 -7.61 5.08
CA LEU A 32 -2.21 -6.66 6.17
C LEU A 32 -0.87 -6.54 6.92
N GLN A 33 -0.19 -7.67 7.11
CA GLN A 33 1.17 -7.68 7.65
C GLN A 33 2.14 -6.94 6.73
N ALA A 34 1.98 -7.11 5.42
CA ALA A 34 2.78 -6.40 4.42
C ALA A 34 2.59 -4.88 4.51
N ALA A 35 1.36 -4.42 4.74
CA ALA A 35 1.07 -3.00 4.93
C ALA A 35 1.80 -2.43 6.15
N LEU A 36 1.78 -3.15 7.27
CA LEU A 36 2.49 -2.74 8.48
C LEU A 36 4.00 -2.65 8.24
N VAL A 37 4.57 -3.61 7.52
CA VAL A 37 5.99 -3.62 7.19
C VAL A 37 6.38 -2.37 6.40
N VAL A 38 5.59 -2.00 5.39
CA VAL A 38 5.83 -0.81 4.59
C VAL A 38 5.72 0.46 5.45
N MET A 39 4.68 0.56 6.26
CA MET A 39 4.47 1.73 7.11
C MET A 39 5.62 1.91 8.11
N ARG A 40 6.14 0.82 8.67
CA ARG A 40 7.25 0.86 9.63
C ARG A 40 8.59 1.16 8.97
N ALA A 41 8.73 0.83 7.70
CA ALA A 41 9.95 1.10 6.92
C ALA A 41 10.04 2.54 6.44
N CYS A 42 8.94 3.29 6.46
CA CYS A 42 8.84 4.58 5.80
C CYS A 42 8.26 5.65 6.71
N GLU A 43 9.01 6.74 6.90
CA GLU A 43 8.48 7.96 7.49
C GLU A 43 7.70 8.74 6.43
N GLN A 44 6.46 9.07 6.73
CA GLN A 44 5.60 9.80 5.80
C GLN A 44 5.96 11.27 5.74
N ARG A 45 6.11 11.81 4.53
CA ARG A 45 6.32 13.23 4.27
C ARG A 45 5.35 13.74 3.22
N LEU A 46 4.83 14.95 3.42
CA LEU A 46 3.77 15.52 2.61
C LEU A 46 4.26 16.39 1.44
N SER A 47 5.55 16.63 1.29
CA SER A 47 6.04 17.77 0.54
C SER A 47 6.51 17.52 -0.89
N THR A 48 6.78 16.29 -1.31
CA THR A 48 7.31 16.02 -2.67
C THR A 48 6.85 14.66 -3.18
N VAL A 49 6.62 14.58 -4.49
CA VAL A 49 6.35 13.31 -5.15
C VAL A 49 7.54 12.39 -4.96
N SER A 50 7.29 11.18 -4.51
CA SER A 50 8.31 10.19 -4.18
C SER A 50 8.03 8.88 -4.90
N THR A 51 8.96 7.93 -4.77
CA THR A 51 8.92 6.63 -5.42
C THR A 51 8.94 5.52 -4.37
N ALA A 52 8.73 4.28 -4.81
CA ALA A 52 8.90 3.11 -3.94
C ALA A 52 10.33 3.04 -3.39
N TYR A 53 11.32 3.43 -4.19
CA TYR A 53 12.71 3.51 -3.74
C TYR A 53 12.86 4.49 -2.58
N ASP A 54 12.28 5.69 -2.70
CA ASP A 54 12.33 6.68 -1.62
C ASP A 54 11.71 6.13 -0.34
N ALA A 55 10.57 5.47 -0.45
CA ALA A 55 9.88 4.89 0.71
C ALA A 55 10.69 3.79 1.39
N LEU A 56 11.18 2.81 0.63
CA LEU A 56 11.73 1.58 1.17
C LEU A 56 13.24 1.62 1.37
N VAL A 57 13.97 2.36 0.55
CA VAL A 57 15.44 2.47 0.65
C VAL A 57 15.84 3.72 1.42
N ASN A 58 15.25 4.87 1.09
CA ASN A 58 15.52 6.13 1.79
C ASN A 58 14.70 6.30 3.06
N GLY A 59 13.62 5.56 3.21
CA GLY A 59 12.81 5.56 4.43
C GLY A 59 11.87 6.77 4.57
N SER A 60 11.53 7.45 3.49
CA SER A 60 10.68 8.64 3.53
C SER A 60 9.93 8.82 2.22
N ALA A 61 8.61 9.08 2.28
CA ALA A 61 7.80 9.24 1.09
C ALA A 61 6.49 9.99 1.36
N ASP A 62 5.89 10.51 0.28
CA ASP A 62 4.50 10.98 0.28
C ASP A 62 3.54 9.80 0.04
N SER A 63 2.23 10.10 -0.13
CA SER A 63 1.23 9.06 -0.34
C SER A 63 1.47 8.24 -1.61
N TYR A 64 2.00 8.86 -2.66
CA TYR A 64 2.32 8.16 -3.90
C TYR A 64 3.45 7.14 -3.69
N GLY A 65 4.55 7.56 -3.06
CA GLY A 65 5.67 6.66 -2.76
C GLY A 65 5.27 5.52 -1.84
N LEU A 66 4.43 5.78 -0.82
CA LEU A 66 3.88 4.75 0.05
C LEU A 66 3.05 3.73 -0.73
N ALA A 67 2.15 4.20 -1.60
CA ALA A 67 1.29 3.33 -2.38
C ALA A 67 2.09 2.47 -3.36
N MET A 68 3.11 3.04 -4.00
CA MET A 68 4.01 2.32 -4.89
C MET A 68 4.84 1.29 -4.14
N ALA A 69 5.31 1.63 -2.93
CA ALA A 69 6.06 0.71 -2.08
C ALA A 69 5.22 -0.50 -1.68
N TYR A 70 3.99 -0.27 -1.26
CA TYR A 70 3.08 -1.35 -0.89
C TYR A 70 2.78 -2.25 -2.08
N LYS A 71 2.52 -1.65 -3.26
CA LYS A 71 2.32 -2.45 -4.48
C LYS A 71 3.54 -3.32 -4.77
N ALA A 72 4.76 -2.78 -4.66
CA ALA A 72 5.98 -3.56 -4.90
C ALA A 72 6.10 -4.75 -3.95
N VAL A 73 5.78 -4.56 -2.67
CA VAL A 73 5.78 -5.64 -1.67
C VAL A 73 4.69 -6.66 -1.99
N CYS A 74 3.48 -6.22 -2.30
CA CYS A 74 2.38 -7.12 -2.68
C CYS A 74 2.70 -7.92 -3.94
N ASP A 75 3.30 -7.30 -4.95
CA ASP A 75 3.71 -7.97 -6.19
C ASP A 75 4.71 -9.09 -5.88
N ALA A 76 5.68 -8.84 -5.00
CA ALA A 76 6.65 -9.86 -4.58
C ALA A 76 6.00 -11.02 -3.82
N LEU A 77 4.86 -10.79 -3.17
CA LEU A 77 4.09 -11.79 -2.43
C LEU A 77 2.96 -12.40 -3.26
N ASN A 78 2.84 -12.03 -4.53
CA ASN A 78 1.76 -12.45 -5.44
C ASN A 78 0.36 -12.08 -4.90
N ILE A 79 0.26 -10.93 -4.26
CA ILE A 79 -1.00 -10.39 -3.76
C ILE A 79 -1.53 -9.36 -4.76
N PRO A 80 -2.75 -9.53 -5.29
CA PRO A 80 -3.34 -8.53 -6.17
C PRO A 80 -3.47 -7.18 -5.44
N CYS A 81 -2.82 -6.18 -6.00
CA CYS A 81 -2.78 -4.83 -5.43
C CYS A 81 -2.66 -3.81 -6.56
N GLN A 82 -3.40 -2.73 -6.46
CA GLN A 82 -3.42 -1.65 -7.43
C GLN A 82 -3.17 -0.33 -6.74
N VAL A 83 -2.44 0.56 -7.40
CA VAL A 83 -2.29 1.95 -6.95
C VAL A 83 -3.45 2.74 -7.52
N VAL A 84 -4.10 3.52 -6.68
CA VAL A 84 -5.18 4.43 -7.05
C VAL A 84 -4.70 5.86 -6.88
N SER A 85 -4.80 6.65 -7.94
CA SER A 85 -4.56 8.09 -7.90
C SER A 85 -5.90 8.80 -7.90
N GLY A 86 -6.16 9.58 -6.87
CA GLY A 86 -7.42 10.29 -6.72
C GLY A 86 -7.26 11.50 -5.83
N ARG A 87 -8.31 11.81 -5.08
CA ARG A 87 -8.35 12.95 -4.17
C ARG A 87 -8.95 12.55 -2.84
N PHE A 88 -8.44 13.16 -1.79
CA PHE A 88 -9.00 13.10 -0.44
C PHE A 88 -9.31 14.51 0.00
N GLN A 89 -10.60 14.80 0.24
CA GLN A 89 -11.07 16.13 0.63
C GLN A 89 -10.54 17.24 -0.30
N GLY A 90 -10.54 16.95 -1.61
CA GLY A 90 -10.14 17.92 -2.64
C GLY A 90 -8.62 18.01 -2.87
N THR A 91 -7.80 17.26 -2.14
CA THR A 91 -6.34 17.25 -2.29
C THR A 91 -5.89 15.97 -2.97
N ASP A 92 -4.97 16.05 -3.91
CA ASP A 92 -4.42 14.89 -4.59
C ASP A 92 -3.83 13.91 -3.59
N ARG A 93 -4.15 12.62 -3.78
CA ARG A 93 -3.68 11.53 -2.93
C ARG A 93 -3.63 10.24 -3.70
N CYS A 94 -2.69 9.37 -3.30
CA CYS A 94 -2.63 7.99 -3.78
C CYS A 94 -2.84 7.03 -2.62
N TRP A 95 -3.45 5.89 -2.92
CA TRP A 95 -3.64 4.79 -1.99
C TRP A 95 -3.71 3.48 -2.77
N ASN A 96 -4.10 2.41 -2.12
CA ASN A 96 -4.14 1.10 -2.78
C ASN A 96 -5.54 0.50 -2.70
N ILE A 97 -5.84 -0.35 -3.67
CA ILE A 97 -6.87 -1.38 -3.56
C ILE A 97 -6.15 -2.71 -3.51
N VAL A 98 -6.44 -3.52 -2.50
CA VAL A 98 -5.75 -4.78 -2.24
C VAL A 98 -6.75 -5.90 -2.00
N GLN A 99 -6.41 -7.12 -2.44
CA GLN A 99 -7.24 -8.29 -2.20
C GLN A 99 -6.90 -8.91 -0.84
N VAL A 100 -7.93 -9.10 -0.02
CA VAL A 100 -7.83 -9.76 1.28
C VAL A 100 -8.98 -10.78 1.36
N GLY A 101 -8.65 -12.06 1.53
CA GLY A 101 -9.65 -13.11 1.65
C GLY A 101 -10.59 -13.23 0.45
N GLY A 102 -10.13 -12.92 -0.74
CA GLY A 102 -10.94 -12.98 -1.96
C GLY A 102 -11.75 -11.72 -2.27
N ASN A 103 -11.79 -10.75 -1.37
CA ASN A 103 -12.46 -9.46 -1.56
C ASN A 103 -11.44 -8.35 -1.74
N TYR A 104 -11.83 -7.29 -2.45
CA TYR A 104 -11.00 -6.09 -2.61
C TYR A 104 -11.42 -5.01 -1.62
N TYR A 105 -10.42 -4.31 -1.10
CA TYR A 105 -10.61 -3.20 -0.16
C TYR A 105 -9.71 -2.04 -0.51
N HIS A 106 -10.20 -0.83 -0.30
CA HIS A 106 -9.34 0.35 -0.29
C HIS A 106 -8.51 0.37 0.99
N LEU A 107 -7.23 0.66 0.85
CA LEU A 107 -6.30 0.81 1.98
C LEU A 107 -5.42 2.02 1.73
N ASP A 108 -5.62 3.07 2.50
CA ASP A 108 -4.84 4.31 2.42
C ASP A 108 -3.81 4.30 3.55
N LEU A 109 -2.55 3.95 3.23
CA LEU A 109 -1.50 3.82 4.23
C LEU A 109 -1.12 5.15 4.87
N SER A 110 -1.41 6.28 4.21
CA SER A 110 -1.12 7.58 4.79
C SER A 110 -2.10 8.00 5.90
N MET A 111 -3.18 7.25 6.08
CA MET A 111 -4.20 7.50 7.11
C MET A 111 -4.22 6.46 8.22
N GLN A 112 -3.21 5.57 8.27
CA GLN A 112 -3.18 4.50 9.26
C GLN A 112 -2.32 4.86 10.47
N SER A 113 -2.57 4.16 11.57
CA SER A 113 -1.76 4.25 12.79
C SER A 113 -1.36 2.84 13.25
N GLU A 114 -1.86 2.38 14.39
CA GLU A 114 -1.59 1.02 14.88
C GLU A 114 -2.56 -0.01 14.32
N THR A 115 -3.67 0.43 13.76
CA THR A 115 -4.68 -0.44 13.15
C THR A 115 -4.83 -0.07 11.68
N LEU A 116 -5.31 -1.03 10.88
CA LEU A 116 -5.58 -0.82 9.47
C LEU A 116 -7.08 -0.80 9.23
N TRP A 117 -7.53 0.17 8.45
CA TRP A 117 -8.92 0.28 8.06
C TRP A 117 -9.07 -0.12 6.59
N LEU A 118 -9.66 -1.29 6.37
CA LEU A 118 -9.97 -1.86 5.06
C LEU A 118 -11.37 -1.38 4.68
N ARG A 119 -11.49 -0.65 3.57
CA ARG A 119 -12.71 0.10 3.29
C ARG A 119 -13.37 -0.31 2.00
N SER A 120 -14.70 -0.33 2.03
CA SER A 120 -15.55 -0.50 0.85
C SER A 120 -15.61 0.79 0.01
N ASP A 121 -16.06 0.67 -1.25
CA ASP A 121 -16.34 1.82 -2.11
C ASP A 121 -17.32 2.79 -1.43
N GLU A 122 -18.38 2.26 -0.85
CA GLU A 122 -19.39 3.07 -0.17
C GLU A 122 -18.78 3.89 0.97
N SER A 123 -17.93 3.26 1.78
CA SER A 123 -17.24 3.94 2.87
C SER A 123 -16.32 5.06 2.38
N MET A 124 -15.73 4.91 1.20
CA MET A 124 -14.78 5.87 0.66
C MET A 124 -15.44 7.10 0.03
N ARG A 125 -16.65 6.96 -0.50
CA ARG A 125 -17.26 8.00 -1.35
C ARG A 125 -17.49 9.34 -0.66
N SER A 126 -17.64 9.36 0.65
CA SER A 126 -17.91 10.61 1.36
C SER A 126 -16.70 11.56 1.39
N THR A 127 -15.49 11.05 1.31
CA THR A 127 -14.26 11.83 1.49
C THR A 127 -13.23 11.64 0.39
N TYR A 128 -13.32 10.56 -0.40
CA TYR A 128 -12.40 10.24 -1.49
C TYR A 128 -13.10 10.33 -2.84
N GLN A 129 -12.32 10.68 -3.87
CA GLN A 129 -12.77 10.71 -5.25
C GLN A 129 -11.73 9.98 -6.11
N TRP A 130 -12.19 9.06 -6.95
CA TRP A 130 -11.33 8.30 -7.86
C TRP A 130 -12.14 7.82 -9.06
N ASP A 131 -11.42 7.41 -10.11
CA ASP A 131 -12.04 6.78 -11.29
C ASP A 131 -12.28 5.30 -11.00
N ALA A 132 -13.49 4.96 -10.65
CA ALA A 132 -13.87 3.59 -10.28
C ALA A 132 -13.86 2.62 -11.46
N GLU A 133 -13.95 3.11 -12.71
CA GLU A 133 -13.99 2.23 -13.88
C GLU A 133 -12.69 1.45 -14.07
N GLY A 134 -11.55 2.01 -13.68
CA GLY A 134 -10.25 1.36 -13.77
C GLY A 134 -9.91 0.47 -12.59
N CYS A 135 -10.83 0.25 -11.65
CA CYS A 135 -10.54 -0.39 -10.38
C CYS A 135 -11.46 -1.58 -10.12
N PRO A 136 -10.98 -2.61 -9.39
CA PRO A 136 -11.87 -3.64 -8.86
C PRO A 136 -12.91 -3.01 -7.94
N ALA A 137 -14.14 -3.53 -7.97
CA ALA A 137 -15.19 -3.09 -7.07
C ALA A 137 -14.90 -3.58 -5.64
N CYS A 138 -15.02 -2.68 -4.66
CA CYS A 138 -14.82 -2.98 -3.25
C CYS A 138 -16.19 -2.98 -2.55
N THR A 139 -16.89 -4.10 -2.64
CA THR A 139 -18.29 -4.22 -2.20
C THR A 139 -18.44 -4.89 -0.84
N ALA A 140 -17.39 -5.55 -0.33
CA ALA A 140 -17.43 -6.18 0.98
C ALA A 140 -17.45 -5.13 2.09
N GLN A 141 -18.04 -5.49 3.22
CA GLN A 141 -18.15 -4.60 4.37
C GLN A 141 -16.76 -4.21 4.88
N SER A 142 -16.59 -2.92 5.15
CA SER A 142 -15.35 -2.39 5.74
C SER A 142 -15.09 -3.01 7.11
N PHE A 143 -13.80 -3.16 7.44
CA PHE A 143 -13.41 -3.64 8.77
C PHE A 143 -12.09 -3.01 9.20
N ILE A 144 -11.86 -3.02 10.50
CA ILE A 144 -10.59 -2.58 11.11
C ILE A 144 -9.84 -3.82 11.57
N TRP A 145 -8.56 -3.89 11.22
CA TRP A 145 -7.69 -5.00 11.60
C TRP A 145 -6.56 -4.51 12.50
N ARG A 146 -6.25 -5.30 13.50
CA ARG A 146 -5.13 -5.08 14.42
C ARG A 146 -4.13 -6.23 14.27
N GLU A 147 -2.83 -5.91 14.36
CA GLU A 147 -1.77 -6.92 14.30
C GLU A 147 -2.02 -8.05 15.27
N GLY A 148 -1.87 -9.28 14.79
CA GLY A 148 -2.14 -10.51 15.56
C GLY A 148 -3.58 -11.01 15.47
N GLN A 149 -4.50 -10.21 14.95
CA GLN A 149 -5.89 -10.63 14.77
C GLN A 149 -6.01 -11.62 13.60
N LYS A 150 -6.74 -12.71 13.81
CA LYS A 150 -7.05 -13.67 12.74
C LYS A 150 -8.32 -13.25 12.00
N LEU A 151 -8.33 -13.46 10.70
CA LEU A 151 -9.49 -13.21 9.84
C LEU A 151 -10.30 -14.46 9.59
#